data_fe4df332c68446b5c10009d69f3bfd60
#
_entry.id   fe4df332c68446b5c10009d69f3bfd60
#
_cell.length_a   1.000
_cell.length_b   1.000
_cell.length_c   1.000
_cell.angle_alpha   90.00
_cell.angle_beta   90.00
_cell.angle_gamma   90.00
#
_symmetry.space_group_name_H-M   'P 1'
#
loop_
_entity.id
_entity.type
_entity.pdbx_description
1 polymer ?
#
loop_
_entity_poly.entity_id
_entity_poly.type
_entity_poly.pdbx_seq_one_letter_code
_entity_poly.pdbx_strand_id
1 'polypeptide(L)'
;MSHFAGKLLKRLGETEEARQKFLEKAASCVPPLEQRELDTIWHSAVRFYRKISQSEDYVSPEEYAARHGDFLYRPSDNSDVAEARVLAEVFSGQMRYSPATDFIVYNGDIWEESKPRAHAIMHDLSDMQLEEASTAAAEAYKILEQNGAADLMNKESKKKAQSDMNDDQLQAYLTYMRAIGYQSTAMNYRQSKNIKAVLAEVQPMVLIRPQDLDADPFLLNTPECAYDLRLGLAGAMPHSADHFVTKMTAVQPGEDGKALWQDALNLFFCGDKELIHYVQQVAGMIAVGKVFVEALIIAXXXRFPEHYRNPSWSGCTRLCPRRRCGRRSRARRI
;
A
#
# COMPACT_ATOMS: atom_id res chain seq x y z
N MET A 1 -6.18 -0.42 -9.13
CA MET A 1 -6.26 -0.85 -10.53
C MET A 1 -5.17 -1.85 -10.92
N SER A 2 -3.91 -1.73 -10.44
CA SER A 2 -2.81 -2.67 -10.79
C SER A 2 -3.11 -4.11 -10.37
N HIS A 3 -3.59 -4.33 -9.15
CA HIS A 3 -3.98 -5.67 -8.68
C HIS A 3 -5.09 -6.27 -9.52
N PHE A 4 -6.08 -5.45 -9.88
CA PHE A 4 -7.19 -5.90 -10.71
C PHE A 4 -6.70 -6.33 -12.10
N ALA A 5 -5.81 -5.55 -12.72
CA ALA A 5 -5.18 -5.92 -13.99
C ALA A 5 -4.44 -7.27 -13.88
N GLY A 6 -3.65 -7.44 -12.80
CA GLY A 6 -2.93 -8.69 -12.56
C GLY A 6 -3.86 -9.90 -12.42
N LYS A 7 -4.98 -9.74 -11.71
CA LYS A 7 -5.97 -10.81 -11.57
C LYS A 7 -6.65 -11.17 -12.88
N LEU A 8 -7.00 -10.16 -13.68
CA LEU A 8 -7.60 -10.42 -14.99
C LEU A 8 -6.64 -11.20 -15.90
N LEU A 9 -5.35 -10.83 -15.88
CA LEU A 9 -4.33 -11.54 -16.66
C LEU A 9 -4.12 -12.99 -16.17
N LYS A 10 -4.15 -13.23 -14.87
CA LYS A 10 -4.07 -14.59 -14.32
C LYS A 10 -5.26 -15.46 -14.75
N ARG A 11 -6.44 -14.86 -14.82
CA ARG A 11 -7.68 -15.57 -15.08
C ARG A 11 -7.97 -15.77 -16.58
N LEU A 12 -7.76 -14.72 -17.36
CA LEU A 12 -8.17 -14.69 -18.77
C LEU A 12 -6.96 -14.69 -19.73
N GLY A 13 -5.75 -14.67 -19.19
CA GLY A 13 -4.56 -14.53 -19.99
C GLY A 13 -4.46 -13.11 -20.59
N GLU A 14 -3.53 -12.95 -21.51
CA GLU A 14 -3.35 -11.68 -22.26
C GLU A 14 -4.34 -11.63 -23.44
N THR A 15 -5.62 -11.41 -23.11
CA THR A 15 -6.72 -11.40 -24.09
C THR A 15 -7.37 -10.01 -24.17
N GLU A 16 -8.08 -9.77 -25.28
CA GLU A 16 -8.85 -8.52 -25.44
C GLU A 16 -9.99 -8.43 -24.42
N GLU A 17 -10.57 -9.56 -24.03
CA GLU A 17 -11.59 -9.63 -22.99
C GLU A 17 -11.05 -9.13 -21.64
N ALA A 18 -9.84 -9.55 -21.27
CA ALA A 18 -9.19 -9.09 -20.06
C ALA A 18 -8.98 -7.56 -20.07
N ARG A 19 -8.53 -7.03 -21.21
CA ARG A 19 -8.33 -5.58 -21.40
C ARG A 19 -9.64 -4.82 -21.30
N GLN A 20 -10.70 -5.31 -21.92
CA GLN A 20 -12.02 -4.68 -21.90
C GLN A 20 -12.56 -4.61 -20.47
N LYS A 21 -12.53 -5.72 -19.73
CA LYS A 21 -12.97 -5.76 -18.32
C LYS A 21 -12.15 -4.80 -17.43
N PHE A 22 -10.86 -4.66 -17.71
CA PHE A 22 -10.00 -3.70 -17.01
C PHE A 22 -10.49 -2.26 -17.26
N LEU A 23 -10.78 -1.91 -18.51
CA LEU A 23 -11.25 -0.56 -18.88
C LEU A 23 -12.65 -0.27 -18.29
N GLU A 24 -13.53 -1.26 -18.29
CA GLU A 24 -14.87 -1.15 -17.69
C GLU A 24 -14.78 -0.84 -16.20
N LYS A 25 -13.91 -1.55 -15.48
CA LYS A 25 -13.70 -1.30 -14.04
C LYS A 25 -13.02 0.07 -13.81
N ALA A 26 -12.08 0.45 -14.67
CA ALA A 26 -11.41 1.76 -14.58
C ALA A 26 -12.40 2.93 -14.74
N ALA A 27 -13.41 2.76 -15.55
CA ALA A 27 -14.46 3.78 -15.76
C ALA A 27 -15.25 4.06 -14.48
N SER A 28 -15.26 3.14 -13.50
CA SER A 28 -15.95 3.34 -12.22
C SER A 28 -15.08 4.01 -11.16
N CYS A 29 -13.81 4.33 -11.46
CA CYS A 29 -12.90 4.99 -10.50
C CYS A 29 -13.25 6.47 -10.31
N VAL A 30 -13.14 6.95 -9.07
CA VAL A 30 -13.37 8.36 -8.72
C VAL A 30 -12.16 8.84 -7.90
N PRO A 31 -11.38 9.80 -8.40
CA PRO A 31 -11.50 10.46 -9.73
C PRO A 31 -11.16 9.51 -10.87
N PRO A 32 -11.64 9.79 -12.09
CA PRO A 32 -11.33 8.97 -13.26
C PRO A 32 -9.82 9.00 -13.58
N LEU A 33 -9.27 7.85 -13.91
CA LEU A 33 -7.86 7.73 -14.32
C LEU A 33 -7.68 8.21 -15.76
N GLU A 34 -6.56 8.85 -16.04
CA GLU A 34 -6.21 9.27 -17.40
C GLU A 34 -5.82 8.07 -18.27
N GLN A 35 -6.06 8.18 -19.56
CA GLN A 35 -5.75 7.10 -20.52
C GLN A 35 -4.27 6.66 -20.45
N ARG A 36 -3.35 7.60 -20.26
CA ARG A 36 -1.91 7.32 -20.12
C ARG A 36 -1.62 6.48 -18.87
N GLU A 37 -2.31 6.76 -17.78
CA GLU A 37 -2.19 6.01 -16.52
C GLU A 37 -2.71 4.58 -16.71
N LEU A 38 -3.87 4.44 -17.34
CA LEU A 38 -4.47 3.13 -17.64
C LEU A 38 -3.55 2.27 -18.50
N ASP A 39 -2.97 2.87 -19.54
CA ASP A 39 -2.03 2.18 -20.43
C ASP A 39 -0.75 1.79 -19.68
N THR A 40 -0.25 2.65 -18.80
CA THR A 40 0.93 2.37 -17.97
C THR A 40 0.67 1.19 -17.03
N ILE A 41 -0.46 1.21 -16.33
CA ILE A 41 -0.87 0.13 -15.41
C ILE A 41 -1.02 -1.18 -16.19
N TRP A 42 -1.70 -1.16 -17.32
CA TRP A 42 -1.94 -2.35 -18.13
C TRP A 42 -0.63 -2.95 -18.65
N HIS A 43 0.22 -2.14 -19.27
CA HIS A 43 1.51 -2.60 -19.80
C HIS A 43 2.44 -3.14 -18.70
N SER A 44 2.41 -2.52 -17.52
CA SER A 44 3.17 -3.01 -16.36
C SER A 44 2.66 -4.38 -15.91
N ALA A 45 1.35 -4.54 -15.83
CA ALA A 45 0.72 -5.81 -15.43
C ALA A 45 1.02 -6.91 -16.45
N VAL A 46 0.94 -6.61 -17.75
CA VAL A 46 1.26 -7.56 -18.84
C VAL A 46 2.73 -7.99 -18.75
N ARG A 47 3.64 -7.04 -18.56
CA ARG A 47 5.09 -7.35 -18.43
C ARG A 47 5.33 -8.30 -17.25
N PHE A 48 4.69 -8.04 -16.13
CA PHE A 48 4.78 -8.89 -14.91
C PHE A 48 4.17 -10.27 -15.18
N TYR A 49 2.99 -10.33 -15.82
CA TYR A 49 2.32 -11.58 -16.17
C TYR A 49 3.22 -12.45 -17.08
N ARG A 50 3.82 -11.86 -18.12
CA ARG A 50 4.72 -12.58 -19.03
C ARG A 50 5.95 -13.13 -18.31
N LYS A 51 6.46 -12.41 -17.27
CA LYS A 51 7.57 -12.87 -16.45
C LYS A 51 7.15 -14.08 -15.59
N ILE A 52 5.97 -14.00 -14.97
CA ILE A 52 5.44 -15.08 -14.12
C ILE A 52 5.09 -16.31 -14.96
N SER A 53 4.54 -16.13 -16.15
CA SER A 53 4.13 -17.25 -17.01
C SER A 53 5.30 -18.14 -17.46
N GLN A 54 6.54 -17.68 -17.24
CA GLN A 54 7.75 -18.47 -17.49
C GLN A 54 8.29 -19.16 -16.24
N SER A 55 7.65 -19.01 -15.07
CA SER A 55 8.12 -19.64 -13.83
C SER A 55 7.56 -21.06 -13.69
N GLU A 56 8.27 -21.89 -12.92
CA GLU A 56 7.86 -23.28 -12.63
C GLU A 56 6.56 -23.37 -11.84
N ASP A 57 6.24 -22.33 -11.07
CA ASP A 57 5.03 -22.25 -10.24
C ASP A 57 3.85 -21.61 -10.99
N TYR A 58 3.96 -21.42 -12.31
CA TYR A 58 2.91 -20.77 -13.09
C TYR A 58 1.64 -21.63 -13.14
N VAL A 59 0.52 -21.02 -12.80
CA VAL A 59 -0.83 -21.61 -12.92
C VAL A 59 -1.50 -20.98 -14.15
N SER A 60 -1.86 -21.81 -15.13
CA SER A 60 -2.49 -21.31 -16.36
C SER A 60 -3.88 -20.70 -16.06
N PRO A 61 -4.39 -19.81 -16.93
CA PRO A 61 -5.75 -19.28 -16.78
C PRO A 61 -6.83 -20.37 -16.66
N GLU A 62 -6.66 -21.47 -17.41
CA GLU A 62 -7.58 -22.61 -17.38
C GLU A 62 -7.53 -23.34 -16.03
N GLU A 63 -6.33 -23.59 -15.52
CA GLU A 63 -6.16 -24.19 -14.19
C GLU A 63 -6.66 -23.24 -13.07
N TYR A 64 -6.42 -21.94 -13.22
CA TYR A 64 -6.91 -20.95 -12.28
C TYR A 64 -8.44 -20.94 -12.26
N ALA A 65 -9.08 -20.94 -13.43
CA ALA A 65 -10.54 -21.00 -13.56
C ALA A 65 -11.10 -22.30 -12.97
N ALA A 66 -10.42 -23.43 -13.19
CA ALA A 66 -10.83 -24.72 -12.62
C ALA A 66 -10.78 -24.72 -11.09
N ARG A 67 -9.79 -24.05 -10.50
CA ARG A 67 -9.65 -23.96 -9.03
C ARG A 67 -10.65 -22.99 -8.39
N HIS A 68 -10.91 -21.85 -9.04
CA HIS A 68 -11.70 -20.75 -8.47
C HIS A 68 -13.10 -20.61 -9.07
N GLY A 69 -13.41 -21.32 -10.16
CA GLY A 69 -14.68 -21.22 -10.86
C GLY A 69 -14.81 -19.86 -11.56
N ASP A 70 -16.04 -19.38 -11.71
CA ASP A 70 -16.33 -18.13 -12.40
C ASP A 70 -16.15 -16.86 -11.53
N PHE A 71 -15.68 -17.02 -10.29
CA PHE A 71 -15.58 -15.94 -9.31
C PHE A 71 -14.12 -15.54 -9.07
N LEU A 72 -13.88 -14.23 -9.06
CA LEU A 72 -12.54 -13.64 -8.85
C LEU A 72 -12.07 -13.71 -7.39
N TYR A 73 -13.02 -13.56 -6.46
CA TYR A 73 -12.71 -13.39 -5.03
C TYR A 73 -13.20 -14.55 -4.18
N ARG A 74 -13.84 -15.55 -4.79
CA ARG A 74 -14.37 -16.70 -4.04
C ARG A 74 -13.23 -17.58 -3.53
N PRO A 75 -13.23 -17.92 -2.22
CA PRO A 75 -12.26 -18.90 -1.71
C PRO A 75 -12.52 -20.30 -2.27
N SER A 76 -11.48 -21.14 -2.30
CA SER A 76 -11.55 -22.51 -2.81
C SER A 76 -12.49 -23.41 -2.01
N ASP A 77 -12.64 -23.09 -0.73
CA ASP A 77 -13.55 -23.76 0.19
C ASP A 77 -13.99 -22.77 1.28
N ASN A 78 -14.85 -23.18 2.19
CA ASN A 78 -15.41 -22.30 3.23
C ASN A 78 -14.56 -22.28 4.52
N SER A 79 -13.25 -22.49 4.43
CA SER A 79 -12.35 -22.42 5.59
C SER A 79 -11.73 -21.02 5.74
N ASP A 80 -11.41 -20.64 6.96
CA ASP A 80 -10.71 -19.38 7.26
C ASP A 80 -9.34 -19.33 6.55
N VAL A 81 -8.70 -20.48 6.35
CA VAL A 81 -7.42 -20.57 5.62
C VAL A 81 -7.59 -20.23 4.13
N ALA A 82 -8.66 -20.72 3.50
CA ALA A 82 -8.92 -20.41 2.09
C ALA A 82 -9.26 -18.93 1.91
N GLU A 83 -10.05 -18.37 2.83
CA GLU A 83 -10.36 -16.94 2.83
C GLU A 83 -9.10 -16.09 3.06
N ALA A 84 -8.23 -16.51 3.99
CA ALA A 84 -6.95 -15.83 4.24
C ALA A 84 -6.04 -15.83 3.00
N ARG A 85 -6.06 -16.89 2.19
CA ARG A 85 -5.31 -16.93 0.93
C ARG A 85 -5.84 -15.91 -0.07
N VAL A 86 -7.16 -15.77 -0.18
CA VAL A 86 -7.78 -14.75 -1.04
C VAL A 86 -7.38 -13.35 -0.55
N LEU A 87 -7.47 -13.13 0.76
CA LEU A 87 -7.08 -11.86 1.38
C LEU A 87 -5.61 -11.53 1.08
N ALA A 88 -4.71 -12.47 1.30
CA ALA A 88 -3.26 -12.29 1.04
C ALA A 88 -2.99 -12.00 -0.44
N GLU A 89 -3.69 -12.69 -1.35
CA GLU A 89 -3.51 -12.51 -2.79
C GLU A 89 -4.03 -11.15 -3.25
N VAL A 90 -5.26 -10.79 -2.86
CA VAL A 90 -5.93 -9.56 -3.30
C VAL A 90 -5.20 -8.32 -2.77
N PHE A 91 -4.76 -8.35 -1.51
CA PHE A 91 -4.17 -7.20 -0.83
C PHE A 91 -2.66 -7.36 -0.59
N SER A 92 -1.97 -8.14 -1.43
CA SER A 92 -0.52 -8.40 -1.35
C SER A 92 0.34 -7.13 -1.36
N GLY A 93 -0.11 -6.06 -2.02
CA GLY A 93 0.58 -4.76 -2.06
C GLY A 93 0.15 -3.78 -0.98
N GLN A 94 -0.77 -4.16 -0.09
CA GLN A 94 -1.37 -3.23 0.87
C GLN A 94 -1.22 -3.66 2.33
N MET A 95 -0.97 -4.96 2.58
CA MET A 95 -0.94 -5.48 3.95
C MET A 95 0.26 -6.41 4.14
N ARG A 96 0.95 -6.24 5.27
CA ARG A 96 2.01 -7.13 5.75
C ARG A 96 1.83 -7.35 7.25
N TYR A 97 2.46 -8.39 7.75
CA TYR A 97 2.48 -8.71 9.18
C TYR A 97 3.92 -8.90 9.65
N SER A 98 4.24 -8.31 10.80
CA SER A 98 5.51 -8.56 11.46
C SER A 98 5.25 -8.85 12.95
N PRO A 99 5.86 -9.89 13.53
CA PRO A 99 5.71 -10.14 14.97
C PRO A 99 6.17 -8.98 15.86
N ALA A 100 7.01 -8.08 15.33
CA ALA A 100 7.52 -6.91 16.07
C ALA A 100 6.52 -5.75 16.13
N THR A 101 5.70 -5.59 15.08
CA THR A 101 4.81 -4.42 14.92
C THR A 101 3.34 -4.78 14.69
N ASP A 102 2.98 -6.09 14.65
CA ASP A 102 1.65 -6.55 14.24
C ASP A 102 1.41 -6.21 12.75
N PHE A 103 0.17 -5.95 12.33
CA PHE A 103 -0.15 -5.60 10.95
C PHE A 103 0.37 -4.22 10.60
N ILE A 104 1.02 -4.13 9.46
CA ILE A 104 1.39 -2.87 8.80
C ILE A 104 0.64 -2.79 7.47
N VAL A 105 0.17 -1.60 7.16
CA VAL A 105 -0.68 -1.33 5.99
C VAL A 105 -0.08 -0.16 5.21
N TYR A 106 -0.01 -0.31 3.91
CA TYR A 106 0.45 0.75 3.00
C TYR A 106 -0.68 1.78 2.80
N ASN A 107 -0.39 3.04 3.11
CA ASN A 107 -1.39 4.12 3.04
C ASN A 107 -1.36 4.90 1.72
N GLY A 108 -0.47 4.54 0.80
CA GLY A 108 -0.21 5.25 -0.45
C GLY A 108 1.19 5.84 -0.50
N ASP A 109 1.74 6.20 0.66
CA ASP A 109 3.03 6.88 0.79
C ASP A 109 4.03 6.06 1.62
N ILE A 110 3.56 5.48 2.74
CA ILE A 110 4.40 4.70 3.67
C ILE A 110 3.65 3.46 4.19
N TRP A 111 4.43 2.53 4.73
CA TRP A 111 3.91 1.42 5.54
C TRP A 111 3.77 1.88 6.99
N GLU A 112 2.57 1.79 7.54
CA GLU A 112 2.32 2.18 8.94
C GLU A 112 1.65 1.05 9.73
N GLU A 113 1.98 0.95 11.00
CA GLU A 113 1.36 0.00 11.90
C GLU A 113 -0.11 0.38 12.09
N SER A 114 -1.03 -0.50 11.68
CA SER A 114 -2.45 -0.22 11.82
C SER A 114 -3.30 -1.48 11.80
N LYS A 115 -3.58 -2.01 12.96
CA LYS A 115 -4.52 -3.12 13.14
C LYS A 115 -5.96 -2.74 12.68
N PRO A 116 -6.48 -1.54 12.99
CA PRO A 116 -7.79 -1.15 12.45
C PRO A 116 -7.87 -1.13 10.93
N ARG A 117 -6.80 -0.71 10.24
CA ARG A 117 -6.77 -0.74 8.77
C ARG A 117 -6.72 -2.18 8.22
N ALA A 118 -6.03 -3.10 8.89
CA ALA A 118 -6.06 -4.51 8.51
C ALA A 118 -7.49 -5.08 8.61
N HIS A 119 -8.24 -4.69 9.64
CA HIS A 119 -9.67 -5.03 9.74
C HIS A 119 -10.49 -4.41 8.61
N ALA A 120 -10.22 -3.15 8.24
CA ALA A 120 -10.91 -2.48 7.13
C ALA A 120 -10.65 -3.19 5.80
N ILE A 121 -9.42 -3.64 5.55
CA ILE A 121 -9.06 -4.42 4.35
C ILE A 121 -9.91 -5.71 4.27
N MET A 122 -10.17 -6.37 5.41
CA MET A 122 -11.04 -7.54 5.43
C MET A 122 -12.51 -7.17 5.13
N HIS A 123 -12.96 -5.98 5.56
CA HIS A 123 -14.28 -5.46 5.17
C HIS A 123 -14.34 -5.23 3.67
N ASP A 124 -13.30 -4.59 3.10
CA ASP A 124 -13.21 -4.33 1.65
C ASP A 124 -13.28 -5.63 0.85
N LEU A 125 -12.55 -6.68 1.28
CA LEU A 125 -12.62 -8.00 0.64
C LEU A 125 -14.05 -8.54 0.67
N SER A 126 -14.68 -8.53 1.85
CA SER A 126 -16.04 -9.08 1.99
C SER A 126 -17.07 -8.28 1.19
N ASP A 127 -16.87 -6.97 1.02
CA ASP A 127 -17.73 -6.14 0.17
C ASP A 127 -17.55 -6.50 -1.32
N MET A 128 -16.30 -6.69 -1.77
CA MET A 128 -15.97 -7.12 -3.13
C MET A 128 -16.58 -8.49 -3.43
N GLN A 129 -16.47 -9.43 -2.49
CA GLN A 129 -17.06 -10.76 -2.59
C GLN A 129 -18.60 -10.70 -2.68
N LEU A 130 -19.21 -9.88 -1.85
CA LEU A 130 -20.66 -9.72 -1.80
C LEU A 130 -21.20 -9.09 -3.10
N GLU A 131 -20.50 -8.08 -3.61
CA GLU A 131 -20.83 -7.45 -4.90
C GLU A 131 -20.74 -8.47 -6.04
N GLU A 132 -19.64 -9.22 -6.09
CA GLU A 132 -19.43 -10.28 -7.09
C GLU A 132 -20.53 -11.36 -7.03
N ALA A 133 -20.81 -11.86 -5.83
CA ALA A 133 -21.81 -12.91 -5.61
C ALA A 133 -23.23 -12.43 -5.94
N SER A 134 -23.55 -11.17 -5.57
CA SER A 134 -24.89 -10.59 -5.83
C SER A 134 -25.12 -10.38 -7.33
N THR A 135 -24.09 -9.90 -8.03
CA THR A 135 -24.17 -9.73 -9.50
C THR A 135 -24.38 -11.07 -10.18
N ALA A 136 -23.59 -12.09 -9.81
CA ALA A 136 -23.71 -13.43 -10.37
C ALA A 136 -25.08 -14.06 -10.05
N ALA A 137 -25.59 -13.84 -8.84
CA ALA A 137 -26.92 -14.36 -8.46
C ALA A 137 -28.03 -13.68 -9.30
N ALA A 138 -27.94 -12.37 -9.50
CA ALA A 138 -28.93 -11.66 -10.32
C ALA A 138 -28.90 -12.12 -11.79
N GLU A 139 -27.71 -12.31 -12.35
CA GLU A 139 -27.55 -12.81 -13.72
C GLU A 139 -28.08 -14.26 -13.86
N ALA A 140 -27.71 -15.13 -12.94
CA ALA A 140 -28.19 -16.51 -12.94
C ALA A 140 -29.72 -16.58 -12.76
N TYR A 141 -30.30 -15.70 -11.94
CA TYR A 141 -31.75 -15.64 -11.74
C TYR A 141 -32.47 -15.21 -13.01
N LYS A 142 -31.94 -14.28 -13.79
CA LYS A 142 -32.50 -13.87 -15.08
C LYS A 142 -32.58 -15.09 -16.04
N ILE A 143 -31.54 -15.93 -16.05
CA ILE A 143 -31.54 -17.15 -16.87
C ILE A 143 -32.61 -18.12 -16.38
N LEU A 144 -32.80 -18.25 -15.06
CA LEU A 144 -33.89 -19.08 -14.50
C LEU A 144 -35.27 -18.60 -14.93
N GLU A 145 -35.48 -17.28 -14.96
CA GLU A 145 -36.73 -16.68 -15.44
C GLU A 145 -36.95 -16.97 -16.92
N GLN A 146 -35.91 -16.78 -17.72
CA GLN A 146 -35.98 -16.94 -19.18
C GLN A 146 -36.27 -18.38 -19.61
N ASN A 147 -35.77 -19.37 -18.87
CA ASN A 147 -35.97 -20.79 -19.21
C ASN A 147 -37.15 -21.45 -18.43
N GLY A 148 -37.87 -20.65 -17.61
CA GLY A 148 -39.05 -21.13 -16.86
C GLY A 148 -38.71 -21.94 -15.60
N ALA A 149 -37.45 -22.10 -15.22
CA ALA A 149 -37.07 -22.83 -14.01
C ALA A 149 -37.52 -22.11 -12.74
N ALA A 150 -37.57 -20.75 -12.78
CA ALA A 150 -38.04 -19.93 -11.65
C ALA A 150 -39.48 -20.27 -11.26
N ASP A 151 -40.35 -20.55 -12.25
CA ASP A 151 -41.74 -20.97 -12.00
C ASP A 151 -41.82 -22.30 -11.28
N LEU A 152 -40.96 -23.26 -11.65
CA LEU A 152 -40.89 -24.57 -10.99
C LEU A 152 -40.43 -24.40 -9.54
N MET A 153 -39.43 -23.53 -9.29
CA MET A 153 -38.94 -23.25 -7.93
C MET A 153 -40.03 -22.66 -7.03
N ASN A 154 -40.90 -21.82 -7.58
CA ASN A 154 -41.95 -21.14 -6.83
C ASN A 154 -43.18 -22.03 -6.54
N LYS A 155 -43.43 -23.00 -7.39
CA LYS A 155 -44.64 -23.85 -7.30
C LYS A 155 -44.43 -25.13 -6.52
N GLU A 156 -43.22 -25.64 -6.45
CA GLU A 156 -42.92 -26.98 -5.98
C GLU A 156 -41.90 -26.97 -4.82
N SER A 157 -41.86 -28.08 -4.08
CA SER A 157 -40.74 -28.28 -3.13
C SER A 157 -39.43 -28.40 -3.89
N LYS A 158 -38.33 -28.01 -3.25
CA LYS A 158 -36.99 -27.99 -3.89
C LYS A 158 -36.64 -29.29 -4.60
N LYS A 159 -36.92 -30.43 -3.95
CA LYS A 159 -36.63 -31.77 -4.52
C LYS A 159 -37.46 -32.04 -5.76
N LYS A 160 -38.76 -31.71 -5.72
CA LYS A 160 -39.67 -31.95 -6.85
C LYS A 160 -39.33 -31.00 -8.00
N ALA A 161 -39.10 -29.72 -7.71
CA ALA A 161 -38.67 -28.75 -8.72
C ALA A 161 -37.41 -29.22 -9.49
N GLN A 162 -36.44 -29.77 -8.78
CA GLN A 162 -35.22 -30.29 -9.40
C GLN A 162 -35.51 -31.54 -10.28
N SER A 163 -36.42 -32.41 -9.86
CA SER A 163 -36.76 -33.61 -10.64
C SER A 163 -37.54 -33.28 -11.91
N ASP A 164 -38.25 -32.17 -11.93
CA ASP A 164 -39.10 -31.73 -13.04
C ASP A 164 -38.36 -30.79 -14.02
N MET A 165 -37.14 -30.35 -13.68
CA MET A 165 -36.29 -29.53 -14.55
C MET A 165 -35.62 -30.37 -15.64
N ASN A 166 -35.56 -29.83 -16.84
CA ASN A 166 -34.71 -30.37 -17.91
C ASN A 166 -33.24 -30.03 -17.63
N ASP A 167 -32.30 -30.54 -18.44
CA ASP A 167 -30.87 -30.38 -18.22
C ASP A 167 -30.43 -28.92 -18.19
N ASP A 168 -30.95 -28.09 -19.10
CA ASP A 168 -30.60 -26.64 -19.16
C ASP A 168 -31.14 -25.89 -17.93
N GLN A 169 -32.36 -26.20 -17.52
CA GLN A 169 -32.99 -25.64 -16.33
C GLN A 169 -32.24 -26.06 -15.06
N LEU A 170 -31.81 -27.31 -14.98
CA LEU A 170 -31.04 -27.82 -13.84
C LEU A 170 -29.67 -27.16 -13.77
N GLN A 171 -28.96 -26.97 -14.88
CA GLN A 171 -27.67 -26.26 -14.91
C GLN A 171 -27.81 -24.80 -14.45
N ALA A 172 -28.84 -24.12 -14.97
CA ALA A 172 -29.13 -22.75 -14.54
C ALA A 172 -29.44 -22.68 -13.03
N TYR A 173 -30.22 -23.63 -12.53
CA TYR A 173 -30.54 -23.73 -11.10
C TYR A 173 -29.29 -23.97 -10.26
N LEU A 174 -28.40 -24.87 -10.67
CA LEU A 174 -27.13 -25.14 -9.95
C LEU A 174 -26.22 -23.92 -9.94
N THR A 175 -26.16 -23.17 -11.05
CA THR A 175 -25.39 -21.93 -11.15
C THR A 175 -25.92 -20.87 -10.19
N TYR A 176 -27.23 -20.67 -10.17
CA TYR A 176 -27.89 -19.76 -9.23
C TYR A 176 -27.62 -20.17 -7.77
N MET A 177 -27.78 -21.46 -7.43
CA MET A 177 -27.54 -21.94 -6.07
C MET A 177 -26.08 -21.78 -5.65
N ARG A 178 -25.14 -21.91 -6.59
CA ARG A 178 -23.72 -21.68 -6.35
C ARG A 178 -23.46 -20.20 -5.99
N ALA A 179 -24.10 -19.28 -6.73
CA ALA A 179 -23.97 -17.83 -6.46
C ALA A 179 -24.59 -17.44 -5.11
N ILE A 180 -25.81 -17.97 -4.81
CA ILE A 180 -26.46 -17.73 -3.50
C ILE A 180 -25.64 -18.32 -2.35
N GLY A 181 -25.06 -19.51 -2.54
CA GLY A 181 -24.16 -20.13 -1.55
C GLY A 181 -22.95 -19.25 -1.28
N TYR A 182 -22.34 -18.71 -2.32
CA TYR A 182 -21.20 -17.79 -2.20
C TYR A 182 -21.62 -16.48 -1.50
N GLN A 183 -22.77 -15.91 -1.86
CA GLN A 183 -23.31 -14.72 -1.20
C GLN A 183 -23.48 -14.94 0.31
N SER A 184 -24.02 -16.11 0.69
CA SER A 184 -24.17 -16.50 2.11
C SER A 184 -22.80 -16.59 2.81
N THR A 185 -21.79 -17.14 2.13
CA THR A 185 -20.43 -17.25 2.67
C THR A 185 -19.81 -15.87 2.86
N ALA A 186 -19.91 -14.98 1.87
CA ALA A 186 -19.42 -13.61 1.96
C ALA A 186 -20.08 -12.86 3.13
N MET A 187 -21.39 -13.00 3.29
CA MET A 187 -22.12 -12.40 4.43
C MET A 187 -21.63 -12.96 5.77
N ASN A 188 -21.29 -14.24 5.82
CA ASN A 188 -20.78 -14.86 7.05
C ASN A 188 -19.39 -14.30 7.44
N TYR A 189 -18.52 -14.03 6.47
CA TYR A 189 -17.19 -13.44 6.74
C TYR A 189 -17.25 -11.99 7.22
N ARG A 190 -18.40 -11.34 7.17
CA ARG A 190 -18.59 -10.00 7.77
C ARG A 190 -18.78 -10.06 9.30
N GLN A 191 -18.89 -11.23 9.88
CA GLN A 191 -19.00 -11.40 11.34
C GLN A 191 -17.63 -11.20 12.01
N SER A 192 -17.60 -10.46 13.11
CA SER A 192 -16.38 -10.09 13.84
C SER A 192 -15.50 -11.30 14.23
N LYS A 193 -16.12 -12.43 14.58
CA LYS A 193 -15.35 -13.66 14.92
C LYS A 193 -14.60 -14.21 13.71
N ASN A 194 -15.23 -14.20 12.54
CA ASN A 194 -14.65 -14.74 11.30
C ASN A 194 -13.56 -13.78 10.77
N ILE A 195 -13.79 -12.48 10.85
CA ILE A 195 -12.76 -11.47 10.53
C ILE A 195 -11.48 -11.73 11.34
N LYS A 196 -11.64 -11.94 12.66
CA LYS A 196 -10.49 -12.21 13.54
C LYS A 196 -9.80 -13.54 13.20
N ALA A 197 -10.57 -14.57 12.87
CA ALA A 197 -10.04 -15.88 12.48
C ALA A 197 -9.23 -15.77 11.18
N VAL A 198 -9.79 -15.14 10.15
CA VAL A 198 -9.12 -14.93 8.86
C VAL A 198 -7.84 -14.10 9.04
N LEU A 199 -7.90 -13.02 9.85
CA LEU A 199 -6.73 -12.18 10.14
C LEU A 199 -5.63 -12.95 10.89
N ALA A 200 -5.99 -13.94 11.72
CA ALA A 200 -4.99 -14.80 12.36
C ALA A 200 -4.34 -15.74 11.33
N GLU A 201 -5.13 -16.31 10.43
CA GLU A 201 -4.63 -17.24 9.41
C GLU A 201 -3.82 -16.55 8.30
N VAL A 202 -4.05 -15.27 8.03
CA VAL A 202 -3.31 -14.53 6.99
C VAL A 202 -1.88 -14.13 7.43
N GLN A 203 -1.62 -14.05 8.74
CA GLN A 203 -0.33 -13.58 9.27
C GLN A 203 0.88 -14.27 8.63
N PRO A 204 0.96 -15.63 8.60
CA PRO A 204 2.11 -16.29 7.99
C PRO A 204 2.20 -16.08 6.47
N MET A 205 1.09 -15.75 5.81
CA MET A 205 1.05 -15.59 4.33
C MET A 205 1.58 -14.20 3.90
N VAL A 206 1.47 -13.19 4.79
CA VAL A 206 1.90 -11.81 4.50
C VAL A 206 3.07 -11.39 5.40
N LEU A 207 3.81 -12.36 5.93
CA LEU A 207 4.91 -12.12 6.85
C LEU A 207 6.02 -11.29 6.18
N ILE A 208 6.52 -10.28 6.89
CA ILE A 208 7.70 -9.50 6.51
C ILE A 208 8.66 -9.43 7.71
N ARG A 209 9.96 -9.53 7.43
CA ARG A 209 10.96 -9.40 8.48
C ARG A 209 11.24 -7.92 8.76
N PRO A 210 11.47 -7.53 10.03
CA PRO A 210 11.76 -6.12 10.35
C PRO A 210 12.92 -5.51 9.56
N GLN A 211 13.95 -6.32 9.21
CA GLN A 211 15.10 -5.84 8.44
C GLN A 211 14.80 -5.60 6.96
N ASP A 212 13.65 -6.02 6.48
CA ASP A 212 13.22 -5.75 5.09
C ASP A 212 12.50 -4.40 4.99
N LEU A 213 12.12 -3.81 6.14
CA LEU A 213 11.54 -2.46 6.20
C LEU A 213 12.67 -1.42 6.25
N ASP A 214 12.52 -0.34 5.51
CA ASP A 214 13.52 0.73 5.38
C ASP A 214 14.91 0.18 5.00
N ALA A 215 14.96 -0.87 4.17
CA ALA A 215 16.19 -1.61 3.88
C ALA A 215 17.16 -0.84 2.97
N ASP A 216 16.69 0.03 2.09
CA ASP A 216 17.56 0.85 1.24
C ASP A 216 17.88 2.18 1.95
N PRO A 217 19.13 2.36 2.45
CA PRO A 217 19.49 3.57 3.18
C PRO A 217 19.58 4.83 2.30
N PHE A 218 19.57 4.67 0.97
CA PHE A 218 19.63 5.78 0.03
C PHE A 218 18.25 6.20 -0.50
N LEU A 219 17.20 5.54 -0.05
CA LEU A 219 15.84 5.90 -0.43
C LEU A 219 15.27 6.90 0.58
N LEU A 220 15.06 8.13 0.12
CA LEU A 220 14.47 9.20 0.94
C LEU A 220 13.02 9.43 0.51
N ASN A 221 12.09 9.13 1.39
CA ASN A 221 10.67 9.33 1.12
C ASN A 221 10.25 10.74 1.55
N THR A 222 9.52 11.44 0.70
CA THR A 222 9.08 12.83 0.89
C THR A 222 7.59 12.94 0.55
N PRO A 223 6.89 14.04 0.91
CA PRO A 223 5.43 14.11 0.71
C PRO A 223 4.91 13.92 -0.71
N GLU A 224 5.68 14.31 -1.73
CA GLU A 224 5.22 14.23 -3.13
C GLU A 224 5.77 13.01 -3.87
N CYS A 225 6.95 12.51 -3.47
CA CYS A 225 7.61 11.41 -4.18
C CYS A 225 8.76 10.85 -3.33
N ALA A 226 9.32 9.73 -3.75
CA ALA A 226 10.54 9.17 -3.17
C ALA A 226 11.75 9.56 -4.03
N TYR A 227 12.94 9.64 -3.42
CA TYR A 227 14.20 9.97 -4.10
C TYR A 227 15.24 8.89 -3.86
N ASP A 228 15.86 8.41 -4.92
CA ASP A 228 17.12 7.68 -4.80
C ASP A 228 18.26 8.73 -4.67
N LEU A 229 18.78 8.86 -3.47
CA LEU A 229 19.83 9.84 -3.14
C LEU A 229 21.13 9.61 -3.93
N ARG A 230 21.34 8.43 -4.51
CA ARG A 230 22.50 8.15 -5.38
C ARG A 230 22.44 9.00 -6.65
N LEU A 231 21.24 9.36 -7.08
CA LEU A 231 20.98 10.16 -8.28
C LEU A 231 20.61 11.61 -7.97
N GLY A 232 20.57 11.97 -6.68
CA GLY A 232 20.16 13.30 -6.24
C GLY A 232 18.73 13.64 -6.66
N LEU A 233 18.48 14.87 -7.09
CA LEU A 233 17.13 15.29 -7.52
C LEU A 233 16.64 14.56 -8.77
N ALA A 234 17.56 14.03 -9.60
CA ALA A 234 17.18 13.22 -10.76
C ALA A 234 16.65 11.84 -10.38
N GLY A 235 16.83 11.43 -9.11
CA GLY A 235 16.34 10.16 -8.58
C GLY A 235 14.88 10.18 -8.11
N ALA A 236 14.12 11.22 -8.42
CA ALA A 236 12.70 11.32 -8.06
C ALA A 236 11.89 10.18 -8.72
N MET A 237 11.05 9.51 -7.92
CA MET A 237 10.22 8.40 -8.36
C MET A 237 8.91 8.37 -7.56
N PRO A 238 7.82 7.82 -8.12
CA PRO A 238 6.56 7.74 -7.38
C PRO A 238 6.67 6.84 -6.15
N HIS A 239 5.84 7.08 -5.16
CA HIS A 239 5.70 6.19 -4.01
C HIS A 239 5.32 4.78 -4.46
N SER A 240 5.85 3.78 -3.79
CA SER A 240 5.52 2.38 -4.09
C SER A 240 5.53 1.54 -2.82
N ALA A 241 4.55 0.65 -2.71
CA ALA A 241 4.50 -0.35 -1.64
C ALA A 241 5.76 -1.25 -1.64
N ASP A 242 6.37 -1.45 -2.81
CA ASP A 242 7.56 -2.29 -2.96
C ASP A 242 8.83 -1.67 -2.35
N HIS A 243 8.79 -0.38 -2.03
CA HIS A 243 9.90 0.29 -1.34
C HIS A 243 9.99 -0.08 0.14
N PHE A 244 8.91 -0.58 0.74
CA PHE A 244 8.82 -0.96 2.16
C PHE A 244 9.29 0.14 3.11
N VAL A 245 9.03 1.40 2.77
CA VAL A 245 9.44 2.57 3.57
C VAL A 245 8.39 2.83 4.64
N THR A 246 8.85 3.02 5.90
CA THR A 246 7.97 3.30 7.04
C THR A 246 8.02 4.77 7.49
N LYS A 247 8.91 5.58 6.88
CA LYS A 247 9.16 6.96 7.30
C LYS A 247 9.07 7.91 6.12
N MET A 248 8.73 9.16 6.42
CA MET A 248 8.64 10.21 5.43
C MET A 248 9.11 11.52 6.03
N THR A 249 9.79 12.36 5.24
CA THR A 249 10.18 13.70 5.68
C THR A 249 8.93 14.58 5.82
N ALA A 250 9.05 15.62 6.66
CA ALA A 250 7.94 16.58 6.83
C ALA A 250 7.82 17.56 5.66
N VAL A 251 8.85 17.67 4.82
CA VAL A 251 8.93 18.66 3.74
C VAL A 251 9.49 18.06 2.47
N GLN A 252 9.08 18.61 1.36
CA GLN A 252 9.56 18.27 0.03
C GLN A 252 10.90 18.97 -0.25
N PRO A 253 11.89 18.31 -0.88
CA PRO A 253 13.07 18.98 -1.39
C PRO A 253 12.71 20.07 -2.41
N GLY A 254 13.36 21.22 -2.30
CA GLY A 254 13.08 22.35 -3.20
C GLY A 254 14.15 23.44 -3.13
N GLU A 255 14.02 24.41 -4.01
CA GLU A 255 14.92 25.57 -4.08
C GLU A 255 14.49 26.71 -3.13
N ASP A 256 13.26 26.64 -2.62
CA ASP A 256 12.73 27.63 -1.70
C ASP A 256 13.56 27.66 -0.41
N GLY A 257 14.02 28.83 -0.02
CA GLY A 257 14.85 28.97 1.17
C GLY A 257 16.34 28.72 0.94
N LYS A 258 16.79 28.33 -0.26
CA LYS A 258 18.20 28.09 -0.56
C LYS A 258 19.08 29.30 -0.27
N ALA A 259 18.65 30.50 -0.65
CA ALA A 259 19.35 31.73 -0.36
C ALA A 259 19.45 31.97 1.16
N LEU A 260 18.33 31.79 1.86
CA LEU A 260 18.30 31.94 3.34
C LEU A 260 19.24 30.92 4.01
N TRP A 261 19.28 29.70 3.53
CA TRP A 261 20.18 28.64 4.03
C TRP A 261 21.65 29.04 3.82
N GLN A 262 22.00 29.52 2.62
CA GLN A 262 23.37 29.98 2.32
C GLN A 262 23.78 31.18 3.15
N ASP A 263 22.88 32.15 3.31
CA ASP A 263 23.12 33.33 4.14
C ASP A 263 23.33 32.93 5.61
N ALA A 264 22.52 32.00 6.11
CA ALA A 264 22.65 31.48 7.48
C ALA A 264 24.04 30.82 7.68
N LEU A 265 24.45 29.97 6.74
CA LEU A 265 25.74 29.28 6.79
C LEU A 265 26.89 30.32 6.75
N ASN A 266 26.81 31.30 5.86
CA ASN A 266 27.81 32.38 5.79
C ASN A 266 27.89 33.16 7.09
N LEU A 267 26.73 33.46 7.70
CA LEU A 267 26.68 34.17 8.98
C LEU A 267 27.26 33.33 10.12
N PHE A 268 26.85 32.07 10.24
CA PHE A 268 27.27 31.19 11.34
C PHE A 268 28.75 30.83 11.29
N PHE A 269 29.32 30.71 10.10
CA PHE A 269 30.67 30.25 9.89
C PHE A 269 31.59 31.38 9.35
N CYS A 270 31.14 32.64 9.45
CA CYS A 270 31.90 33.84 9.08
C CYS A 270 32.46 33.78 7.65
N GLY A 271 31.74 33.15 6.74
CA GLY A 271 32.15 33.04 5.33
C GLY A 271 33.27 32.02 5.05
N ASP A 272 33.64 31.21 6.04
CA ASP A 272 34.63 30.13 5.86
C ASP A 272 34.08 29.05 4.94
N LYS A 273 34.52 29.07 3.68
CA LYS A 273 34.01 28.18 2.62
C LYS A 273 34.29 26.71 2.88
N GLU A 274 35.45 26.38 3.45
CA GLU A 274 35.82 24.99 3.76
C GLU A 274 34.91 24.42 4.86
N LEU A 275 34.71 25.21 5.91
CA LEU A 275 33.83 24.80 7.01
C LEU A 275 32.37 24.72 6.57
N ILE A 276 31.90 25.68 5.77
CA ILE A 276 30.53 25.64 5.20
C ILE A 276 30.34 24.36 4.37
N HIS A 277 31.29 24.05 3.48
CA HIS A 277 31.24 22.85 2.66
C HIS A 277 31.21 21.57 3.54
N TYR A 278 32.05 21.54 4.58
CA TYR A 278 32.05 20.40 5.52
C TYR A 278 30.69 20.23 6.21
N VAL A 279 30.10 21.33 6.67
CA VAL A 279 28.78 21.30 7.34
C VAL A 279 27.69 20.83 6.36
N GLN A 280 27.76 21.26 5.10
CA GLN A 280 26.82 20.77 4.06
C GLN A 280 26.96 19.27 3.79
N GLN A 281 28.20 18.75 3.78
CA GLN A 281 28.45 17.30 3.67
C GLN A 281 27.87 16.54 4.87
N VAL A 282 28.05 17.06 6.08
CA VAL A 282 27.47 16.47 7.29
C VAL A 282 25.94 16.46 7.21
N ALA A 283 25.34 17.57 6.78
CA ALA A 283 23.89 17.65 6.61
C ALA A 283 23.39 16.63 5.56
N GLY A 284 24.15 16.47 4.46
CA GLY A 284 23.82 15.45 3.45
C GLY A 284 23.92 14.03 3.99
N MET A 285 24.91 13.73 4.83
CA MET A 285 25.02 12.40 5.45
C MET A 285 23.82 12.07 6.36
N ILE A 286 23.24 13.08 7.01
CA ILE A 286 22.08 12.90 7.90
C ILE A 286 20.85 12.45 7.11
N ALA A 287 20.75 12.82 5.83
CA ALA A 287 19.63 12.41 4.97
C ALA A 287 19.71 10.93 4.56
N VAL A 288 20.90 10.31 4.67
CA VAL A 288 21.08 8.90 4.31
C VAL A 288 20.84 8.01 5.54
N GLY A 289 20.06 6.96 5.39
CA GLY A 289 19.70 6.02 6.46
C GLY A 289 20.81 5.06 6.89
N LYS A 290 22.08 5.48 6.77
CA LYS A 290 23.24 4.64 7.10
C LYS A 290 24.30 5.44 7.84
N VAL A 291 24.88 4.83 8.87
CA VAL A 291 26.02 5.42 9.58
C VAL A 291 27.28 5.12 8.78
N PHE A 292 27.87 6.15 8.18
CA PHE A 292 29.15 6.04 7.44
C PHE A 292 30.35 6.25 8.36
N VAL A 293 30.21 7.07 9.38
CA VAL A 293 31.27 7.44 10.31
C VAL A 293 30.72 7.40 11.74
N GLU A 294 31.34 6.64 12.59
CA GLU A 294 31.02 6.62 14.02
C GLU A 294 31.69 7.84 14.68
N ALA A 295 30.99 8.96 14.69
CA ALA A 295 31.49 10.23 15.21
C ALA A 295 30.41 11.00 15.96
N LEU A 296 30.81 11.70 17.00
CA LEU A 296 29.98 12.65 17.70
C LEU A 296 30.31 14.06 17.18
N ILE A 297 29.35 14.71 16.54
CA ILE A 297 29.49 16.08 16.03
C ILE A 297 28.90 17.01 17.07
N ILE A 298 29.78 17.90 17.66
CA ILE A 298 29.39 18.87 18.70
C ILE A 298 29.42 20.25 18.07
N ALA A 299 28.28 20.89 18.01
CA ALA A 299 28.19 22.30 17.58
C ALA A 299 28.04 23.19 18.80
N UNK A 300 28.96 23.94 19.09
CA UNK A 300 28.92 24.71 20.19
C UNK A 300 28.78 26.12 19.77
N UNK A 301 28.26 26.71 20.24
CA UNK A 301 28.11 27.94 20.03
C UNK A 301 28.93 28.65 20.86
N UNK A 302 29.75 28.74 20.55
CA UNK A 302 30.56 29.43 21.10
C UNK A 302 30.08 30.74 21.10
N ARG A 303 30.11 31.38 22.20
CA ARG A 303 30.10 32.82 22.33
C ARG A 303 31.46 33.34 21.92
N PHE A 304 31.53 34.00 20.84
CA PHE A 304 32.77 34.68 20.44
C PHE A 304 33.24 35.62 21.58
N PRO A 305 34.49 35.54 21.97
CA PRO A 305 35.04 36.52 22.93
C PRO A 305 34.84 37.91 22.37
N GLU A 306 34.55 38.87 23.22
CA GLU A 306 34.25 40.26 22.84
C GLU A 306 35.37 40.91 21.99
N HIS A 307 36.58 40.37 22.03
CA HIS A 307 37.74 40.88 21.29
C HIS A 307 37.67 40.66 19.76
N TYR A 308 36.73 39.81 19.26
CA TYR A 308 36.57 39.59 17.83
C TYR A 308 35.35 40.31 17.25
N ARG A 309 34.88 41.36 17.92
CA ARG A 309 33.82 42.21 17.35
C ARG A 309 34.38 43.01 16.17
N ASN A 310 34.09 42.54 14.96
CA ASN A 310 34.28 43.34 13.76
C ASN A 310 33.34 44.55 13.84
N PRO A 311 33.85 45.80 13.66
CA PRO A 311 33.00 46.99 13.72
C PRO A 311 31.82 47.01 12.75
N SER A 312 31.88 46.19 11.67
CA SER A 312 30.79 46.07 10.72
C SER A 312 29.58 45.25 11.24
N TRP A 313 29.69 44.63 12.46
CA TRP A 313 28.64 43.81 13.05
C TRP A 313 27.73 44.53 14.05
N SER A 314 27.82 45.85 14.13
CA SER A 314 27.03 46.66 15.07
C SER A 314 25.52 46.60 14.82
N GLY A 315 25.08 46.02 13.69
CA GLY A 315 23.65 45.81 13.38
C GLY A 315 23.03 44.55 13.92
N CYS A 316 23.82 43.55 14.35
CA CYS A 316 23.30 42.23 14.69
C CYS A 316 22.86 42.05 16.14
N THR A 317 23.09 43.07 16.99
CA THR A 317 22.77 43.00 18.44
C THR A 317 21.30 43.23 18.76
N ARG A 318 20.44 43.54 17.77
CA ARG A 318 19.02 43.87 18.03
C ARG A 318 18.05 42.68 18.02
N LEU A 319 18.51 41.47 17.71
CA LEU A 319 17.60 40.33 17.53
C LEU A 319 17.59 39.29 18.68
N CYS A 320 18.35 39.58 19.76
CA CYS A 320 18.31 38.66 20.91
C CYS A 320 17.87 39.41 22.17
N PRO A 321 16.61 39.32 22.59
CA PRO A 321 16.20 39.95 23.85
C PRO A 321 16.89 39.24 25.03
N ARG A 322 17.56 40.00 25.86
CA ARG A 322 18.22 39.54 27.08
C ARG A 322 17.17 38.87 28.00
N ARG A 323 17.11 37.55 28.01
CA ARG A 323 16.49 36.88 29.14
C ARG A 323 17.50 36.89 30.30
N ARG A 324 17.13 37.53 31.38
CA ARG A 324 17.88 37.51 32.63
C ARG A 324 17.93 36.05 33.14
N CYS A 325 19.09 35.44 33.04
CA CYS A 325 19.35 34.19 33.71
C CYS A 325 19.67 34.52 35.20
N GLY A 326 18.70 34.35 36.07
CA GLY A 326 18.93 34.57 37.51
C GLY A 326 19.84 33.47 38.05
N ARG A 327 20.95 33.92 38.67
CA ARG A 327 21.80 33.05 39.47
C ARG A 327 20.98 32.46 40.63
N ARG A 328 20.88 31.15 40.72
CA ARG A 328 20.66 30.50 42.01
C ARG A 328 21.74 29.43 42.19
N SER A 329 22.74 29.86 42.96
CA SER A 329 23.69 28.97 43.59
C SER A 329 23.03 28.34 44.81
N ARG A 330 22.97 27.04 44.90
CA ARG A 330 23.01 26.30 46.17
C ARG A 330 23.52 24.89 45.93
N ALA A 331 24.77 24.74 46.29
CA ALA A 331 25.33 23.43 46.57
C ALA A 331 24.73 22.89 47.86
N ARG A 332 24.33 21.65 47.88
CA ARG A 332 24.34 20.84 49.07
C ARG A 332 24.84 19.44 48.75
N ARG A 333 25.93 19.13 49.42
CA ARG A 333 26.46 17.77 49.56
C ARG A 333 25.46 16.96 50.41
N ILE A 334 25.22 15.76 49.99
CA ILE A 334 25.44 14.51 50.77
C ILE A 334 25.52 13.40 49.73
#